data_7f8c92938e618ae613d0ecfd6381cba8
#
_entry.id   7f8c92938e618ae613d0ecfd6381cba8
#
_cell.length_a   1.000
_cell.length_b   1.000
_cell.length_c   1.000
_cell.angle_alpha   90.00
_cell.angle_beta   90.00
_cell.angle_gamma   90.00
#
_symmetry.space_group_name_H-M   'P 1'
#
loop_
_entity.id
_entity.type
_entity.pdbx_description
1 polymer ?
#
loop_
_entity_poly.entity_id
_entity_poly.type
_entity_poly.pdbx_seq_one_letter_code
_entity_poly.pdbx_strand_id
1 'polypeptide(L)'
;GSFNISEIIQYTNNHGFNTAYFVALILILFGAFTKSAQFPFHIWLPDAMAAPTPISSYLHSATMVKAGIYLLLRIGIVFSFTPIFGNILIIVGTLTMIIGSISAIFLKDLKGILAYSTISQLGMMTLMIGIANLGLYNDNNYIYTFAFYAVCFHIINHAAFKAGLFMITGIIDHTFHTRDIDKLRGIRKFMPISFILSVIAGFSMAGIPPLSGFYSKEYFLTAVYSLTSSSILYIVIAILVVIAAIGTAIYSFILSFKPFMGTLDI
;
A
#
# COMPACT_ATOMS: atom_id res chain seq x y z
N GLY A 1 -5.36 -11.27 33.11
CA GLY A 1 -5.08 -10.84 31.74
C GLY A 1 -3.61 -10.95 31.44
N SER A 2 -3.26 -11.35 30.23
CA SER A 2 -1.87 -11.50 29.78
C SER A 2 -1.62 -10.57 28.57
N PHE A 3 -0.39 -10.07 28.45
CA PHE A 3 0.10 -9.37 27.26
C PHE A 3 0.83 -10.32 26.28
N ASN A 4 0.94 -11.61 26.62
CA ASN A 4 1.53 -12.62 25.78
C ASN A 4 0.56 -13.05 24.68
N ILE A 5 0.93 -12.83 23.42
CA ILE A 5 0.08 -13.14 22.26
C ILE A 5 -0.30 -14.62 22.22
N SER A 6 0.61 -15.53 22.56
CA SER A 6 0.35 -16.98 22.58
C SER A 6 -0.74 -17.34 23.59
N GLU A 7 -0.73 -16.72 24.78
CA GLU A 7 -1.75 -16.94 25.81
C GLU A 7 -3.10 -16.33 25.39
N ILE A 8 -3.07 -15.17 24.69
CA ILE A 8 -4.30 -14.55 24.16
C ILE A 8 -4.91 -15.46 23.08
N ILE A 9 -4.12 -16.04 22.18
CA ILE A 9 -4.60 -16.97 21.16
C ILE A 9 -5.24 -18.20 21.82
N GLN A 10 -4.56 -18.78 22.81
CA GLN A 10 -5.10 -19.93 23.53
C GLN A 10 -6.40 -19.59 24.26
N TYR A 11 -6.49 -18.42 24.86
CA TYR A 11 -7.70 -17.97 25.52
C TYR A 11 -8.86 -17.77 24.53
N THR A 12 -8.59 -17.15 23.35
CA THR A 12 -9.62 -16.94 22.31
C THR A 12 -10.14 -18.25 21.74
N ASN A 13 -9.26 -19.21 21.50
CA ASN A 13 -9.66 -20.53 21.01
C ASN A 13 -10.57 -21.27 21.99
N ASN A 14 -10.36 -21.09 23.30
CA ASN A 14 -11.14 -21.76 24.34
C ASN A 14 -12.47 -21.08 24.64
N HIS A 15 -12.59 -19.76 24.49
CA HIS A 15 -13.78 -18.99 24.91
C HIS A 15 -14.63 -18.47 23.74
N GLY A 16 -14.14 -18.59 22.51
CA GLY A 16 -14.84 -18.15 21.30
C GLY A 16 -15.03 -16.62 21.20
N PHE A 17 -15.85 -16.21 20.24
CA PHE A 17 -16.12 -14.81 19.95
C PHE A 17 -17.19 -14.25 20.89
N ASN A 18 -16.86 -13.24 21.66
CA ASN A 18 -17.78 -12.54 22.55
C ASN A 18 -17.77 -11.02 22.28
N THR A 19 -18.71 -10.30 22.92
CA THR A 19 -18.88 -8.85 22.73
C THR A 19 -17.61 -8.06 23.05
N ALA A 20 -16.84 -8.45 24.08
CA ALA A 20 -15.61 -7.78 24.44
C ALA A 20 -14.54 -7.90 23.33
N TYR A 21 -14.45 -9.08 22.70
CA TYR A 21 -13.57 -9.29 21.54
C TYR A 21 -13.97 -8.46 20.35
N PHE A 22 -15.26 -8.33 20.08
CA PHE A 22 -15.75 -7.49 18.98
C PHE A 22 -15.40 -6.02 19.21
N VAL A 23 -15.60 -5.51 20.42
CA VAL A 23 -15.21 -4.13 20.76
C VAL A 23 -13.69 -3.93 20.63
N ALA A 24 -12.89 -4.87 21.15
CA ALA A 24 -11.43 -4.82 21.03
C ALA A 24 -10.99 -4.83 19.57
N LEU A 25 -11.57 -5.70 18.73
CA LEU A 25 -11.30 -5.76 17.29
C LEU A 25 -11.56 -4.43 16.62
N ILE A 26 -12.72 -3.82 16.86
CA ILE A 26 -13.08 -2.54 16.25
C ILE A 26 -12.12 -1.43 16.67
N LEU A 27 -11.79 -1.33 17.96
CA LEU A 27 -10.87 -0.30 18.47
C LEU A 27 -9.45 -0.45 17.86
N ILE A 28 -8.97 -1.67 17.75
CA ILE A 28 -7.66 -1.96 17.12
C ILE A 28 -7.68 -1.62 15.63
N LEU A 29 -8.76 -1.98 14.91
CA LEU A 29 -8.91 -1.62 13.50
C LEU A 29 -8.89 -0.10 13.30
N PHE A 30 -9.62 0.66 14.12
CA PHE A 30 -9.59 2.12 14.07
C PHE A 30 -8.16 2.67 14.28
N GLY A 31 -7.45 2.18 15.30
CA GLY A 31 -6.07 2.57 15.58
C GLY A 31 -5.11 2.24 14.43
N ALA A 32 -5.23 1.06 13.84
CA ALA A 32 -4.42 0.64 12.72
C ALA A 32 -4.72 1.44 11.43
N PHE A 33 -6.01 1.65 11.12
CA PHE A 33 -6.46 2.37 9.93
C PHE A 33 -6.07 3.85 9.95
N THR A 34 -6.15 4.51 11.11
CA THR A 34 -5.69 5.89 11.25
C THR A 34 -4.18 6.01 11.00
N LYS A 35 -3.36 5.09 11.52
CA LYS A 35 -1.90 5.09 11.33
C LYS A 35 -1.49 4.73 9.91
N SER A 36 -2.18 3.78 9.26
CA SER A 36 -1.86 3.31 7.90
C SER A 36 -2.68 4.00 6.81
N ALA A 37 -3.29 5.16 7.13
CA ALA A 37 -4.04 5.99 6.18
C ALA A 37 -5.04 5.19 5.34
N GLN A 38 -5.80 4.27 5.96
CA GLN A 38 -6.86 3.55 5.30
C GLN A 38 -8.12 4.41 5.18
N PHE A 39 -8.92 4.20 4.12
CA PHE A 39 -10.21 4.87 3.98
C PHE A 39 -11.13 4.55 5.19
N PRO A 40 -11.81 5.55 5.77
CA PRO A 40 -11.87 6.97 5.41
C PRO A 40 -10.77 7.85 6.06
N PHE A 41 -9.85 7.30 6.84
CA PHE A 41 -8.86 8.03 7.64
C PHE A 41 -7.59 8.45 6.87
N HIS A 42 -7.61 8.52 5.55
CA HIS A 42 -6.44 8.74 4.69
C HIS A 42 -6.09 10.22 4.47
N ILE A 43 -6.99 11.15 4.80
CA ILE A 43 -6.91 12.57 4.42
C ILE A 43 -5.65 13.25 4.98
N TRP A 44 -5.19 12.87 6.17
CA TRP A 44 -4.01 13.47 6.79
C TRP A 44 -2.69 13.23 6.03
N LEU A 45 -2.61 12.15 5.24
CA LEU A 45 -1.36 11.77 4.59
C LEU A 45 -0.93 12.75 3.49
N PRO A 46 -1.80 13.22 2.58
CA PRO A 46 -1.48 14.31 1.66
C PRO A 46 -1.10 15.62 2.35
N ASP A 47 -1.79 16.00 3.44
CA ASP A 47 -1.51 17.23 4.19
C ASP A 47 -0.13 17.17 4.85
N ALA A 48 0.30 15.99 5.30
CA ALA A 48 1.63 15.77 5.87
C ALA A 48 2.78 16.00 4.87
N MET A 49 2.49 16.12 3.55
CA MET A 49 3.50 16.42 2.51
C MET A 49 4.03 17.86 2.55
N ALA A 50 3.48 18.74 3.40
CA ALA A 50 4.05 20.06 3.68
C ALA A 50 5.43 19.97 4.34
N ALA A 51 5.76 18.86 5.00
CA ALA A 51 7.05 18.62 5.65
C ALA A 51 8.21 18.55 4.62
N PRO A 52 9.47 18.83 5.05
CA PRO A 52 10.66 18.65 4.22
C PRO A 52 10.75 17.24 3.63
N THR A 53 11.20 17.13 2.38
CA THR A 53 11.15 15.87 1.63
C THR A 53 11.92 14.70 2.27
N PRO A 54 13.11 14.89 2.90
CA PRO A 54 13.80 13.79 3.58
C PRO A 54 12.97 13.19 4.73
N ILE A 55 12.25 14.02 5.49
CA ILE A 55 11.36 13.58 6.56
C ILE A 55 10.17 12.81 5.98
N SER A 56 9.55 13.35 4.92
CA SER A 56 8.45 12.68 4.21
C SER A 56 8.90 11.33 3.64
N SER A 57 10.12 11.24 3.08
CA SER A 57 10.70 10.00 2.59
C SER A 57 10.77 8.94 3.70
N TYR A 58 11.30 9.28 4.86
CA TYR A 58 11.43 8.36 5.98
C TYR A 58 10.07 7.91 6.54
N LEU A 59 9.17 8.86 6.82
CA LEU A 59 7.89 8.58 7.46
C LEU A 59 6.95 7.76 6.57
N HIS A 60 6.91 8.06 5.25
CA HIS A 60 5.92 7.49 4.34
C HIS A 60 6.44 6.28 3.55
N SER A 61 7.76 6.05 3.49
CA SER A 61 8.30 4.86 2.85
C SER A 61 8.49 3.68 3.81
N ALA A 62 9.04 3.92 5.01
CA ALA A 62 9.54 2.84 5.85
C ALA A 62 8.87 2.70 7.22
N THR A 63 8.39 3.79 7.84
CA THR A 63 8.10 3.78 9.29
C THR A 63 6.63 4.01 9.65
N MET A 64 6.19 5.26 9.71
CA MET A 64 4.92 5.65 10.34
C MET A 64 3.70 4.93 9.75
N VAL A 65 3.57 4.95 8.43
CA VAL A 65 2.39 4.36 7.75
C VAL A 65 2.37 2.84 7.82
N LYS A 66 3.54 2.20 8.01
CA LYS A 66 3.65 0.75 8.15
C LYS A 66 3.43 0.24 9.57
N ALA A 67 3.43 1.12 10.57
CA ALA A 67 3.12 0.74 11.95
C ALA A 67 1.72 0.12 12.07
N GLY A 68 0.71 0.70 11.39
CA GLY A 68 -0.63 0.13 11.33
C GLY A 68 -0.67 -1.21 10.59
N ILE A 69 0.04 -1.33 9.46
CA ILE A 69 0.17 -2.60 8.70
C ILE A 69 0.83 -3.69 9.56
N TYR A 70 1.90 -3.34 10.27
CA TYR A 70 2.57 -4.26 11.19
C TYR A 70 1.64 -4.71 12.32
N LEU A 71 0.87 -3.79 12.90
CA LEU A 71 -0.11 -4.09 13.93
C LEU A 71 -1.16 -5.09 13.40
N LEU A 72 -1.71 -4.85 12.20
CA LEU A 72 -2.69 -5.75 11.57
C LEU A 72 -2.12 -7.15 11.31
N LEU A 73 -0.88 -7.24 10.82
CA LEU A 73 -0.17 -8.51 10.64
C LEU A 73 0.01 -9.25 11.96
N ARG A 74 0.42 -8.55 13.01
CA ARG A 74 0.73 -9.15 14.31
C ARG A 74 -0.50 -9.66 15.03
N ILE A 75 -1.61 -8.91 14.93
CA ILE A 75 -2.88 -9.21 15.60
C ILE A 75 -3.78 -10.13 14.75
N GLY A 76 -3.57 -10.20 13.45
CA GLY A 76 -4.36 -11.03 12.55
C GLY A 76 -4.50 -12.49 13.02
N ILE A 77 -3.43 -13.05 13.59
CA ILE A 77 -3.44 -14.41 14.13
C ILE A 77 -4.42 -14.54 15.31
N VAL A 78 -4.54 -13.51 16.16
CA VAL A 78 -5.47 -13.50 17.31
C VAL A 78 -6.93 -13.51 16.87
N PHE A 79 -7.25 -12.88 15.73
CA PHE A 79 -8.60 -12.76 15.20
C PHE A 79 -8.91 -13.74 14.05
N SER A 80 -8.03 -14.71 13.79
CA SER A 80 -8.19 -15.67 12.68
C SER A 80 -9.31 -16.68 12.89
N PHE A 81 -9.85 -16.82 14.12
CA PHE A 81 -10.98 -17.71 14.42
C PHE A 81 -12.33 -17.22 13.88
N THR A 82 -12.40 -16.01 13.31
CA THR A 82 -13.60 -15.48 12.64
C THR A 82 -13.27 -14.88 11.27
N PRO A 83 -14.16 -15.00 10.28
CA PRO A 83 -13.94 -14.39 8.97
C PRO A 83 -14.14 -12.88 8.98
N ILE A 84 -14.68 -12.30 10.05
CA ILE A 84 -15.05 -10.88 10.16
C ILE A 84 -13.83 -9.99 9.96
N PHE A 85 -12.73 -10.29 10.66
CA PHE A 85 -11.50 -9.50 10.57
C PHE A 85 -10.96 -9.50 9.13
N GLY A 86 -10.81 -10.68 8.52
CA GLY A 86 -10.33 -10.81 7.14
C GLY A 86 -11.20 -10.06 6.13
N ASN A 87 -12.53 -10.20 6.24
CA ASN A 87 -13.46 -9.52 5.33
C ASN A 87 -13.44 -7.99 5.46
N ILE A 88 -13.35 -7.45 6.67
CA ILE A 88 -13.21 -6.01 6.89
C ILE A 88 -11.93 -5.49 6.21
N LEU A 89 -10.80 -6.17 6.41
CA LEU A 89 -9.52 -5.79 5.81
C LEU A 89 -9.55 -5.85 4.28
N ILE A 90 -10.21 -6.85 3.70
CA ILE A 90 -10.36 -6.99 2.25
C ILE A 90 -11.18 -5.82 1.68
N ILE A 91 -12.31 -5.51 2.28
CA ILE A 91 -13.20 -4.43 1.80
C ILE A 91 -12.51 -3.06 1.95
N VAL A 92 -12.00 -2.74 3.15
CA VAL A 92 -11.35 -1.46 3.42
C VAL A 92 -10.07 -1.30 2.60
N GLY A 93 -9.27 -2.37 2.49
CA GLY A 93 -8.04 -2.37 1.68
C GLY A 93 -8.33 -2.13 0.20
N THR A 94 -9.36 -2.79 -0.36
CA THR A 94 -9.78 -2.59 -1.75
C THR A 94 -10.26 -1.16 -2.00
N LEU A 95 -11.11 -0.61 -1.14
CA LEU A 95 -11.58 0.77 -1.25
C LEU A 95 -10.41 1.76 -1.17
N THR A 96 -9.50 1.56 -0.22
CA THR A 96 -8.32 2.41 -0.06
C THR A 96 -7.42 2.35 -1.29
N MET A 97 -7.20 1.15 -1.84
CA MET A 97 -6.38 0.94 -3.04
C MET A 97 -6.95 1.68 -4.25
N ILE A 98 -8.26 1.62 -4.47
CA ILE A 98 -8.94 2.29 -5.58
C ILE A 98 -8.90 3.81 -5.42
N ILE A 99 -9.32 4.33 -4.27
CA ILE A 99 -9.35 5.77 -4.00
C ILE A 99 -7.93 6.34 -4.16
N GLY A 100 -6.93 5.68 -3.58
CA GLY A 100 -5.54 6.10 -3.70
C GLY A 100 -5.04 6.09 -5.14
N SER A 101 -5.34 5.04 -5.92
CA SER A 101 -4.85 4.93 -7.31
C SER A 101 -5.52 5.95 -8.23
N ILE A 102 -6.84 6.14 -8.12
CA ILE A 102 -7.58 7.12 -8.93
C ILE A 102 -7.13 8.55 -8.58
N SER A 103 -7.09 8.89 -7.29
CA SER A 103 -6.68 10.23 -6.87
C SER A 103 -5.26 10.58 -7.32
N ALA A 104 -4.32 9.61 -7.28
CA ALA A 104 -2.95 9.83 -7.71
C ALA A 104 -2.82 10.24 -9.20
N ILE A 105 -3.71 9.75 -10.07
CA ILE A 105 -3.69 10.03 -11.52
C ILE A 105 -4.01 11.49 -11.82
N PHE A 106 -4.92 12.09 -11.06
CA PHE A 106 -5.43 13.45 -11.34
C PHE A 106 -4.61 14.57 -10.70
N LEU A 107 -3.64 14.24 -9.87
CA LEU A 107 -2.81 15.24 -9.20
C LEU A 107 -1.67 15.74 -10.10
N LYS A 108 -1.30 17.01 -9.88
CA LYS A 108 -0.19 17.67 -10.57
C LYS A 108 1.04 17.87 -9.68
N ASP A 109 0.88 17.83 -8.36
CA ASP A 109 1.98 17.94 -7.40
C ASP A 109 2.69 16.59 -7.22
N LEU A 110 4.00 16.55 -7.41
CA LEU A 110 4.81 15.34 -7.30
C LEU A 110 4.68 14.68 -5.91
N LYS A 111 4.72 15.47 -4.82
CA LYS A 111 4.55 14.93 -3.47
C LYS A 111 3.13 14.43 -3.24
N GLY A 112 2.13 15.11 -3.80
CA GLY A 112 0.74 14.70 -3.75
C GLY A 112 0.51 13.34 -4.43
N ILE A 113 1.08 13.14 -5.64
CA ILE A 113 1.01 11.85 -6.34
C ILE A 113 1.68 10.76 -5.50
N LEU A 114 2.85 11.04 -4.90
CA LEU A 114 3.53 10.10 -4.03
C LEU A 114 2.72 9.77 -2.77
N ALA A 115 2.00 10.72 -2.20
CA ALA A 115 1.12 10.50 -1.06
C ALA A 115 -0.04 9.55 -1.41
N TYR A 116 -0.83 9.87 -2.44
CA TYR A 116 -1.95 9.03 -2.83
C TYR A 116 -1.53 7.67 -3.39
N SER A 117 -0.40 7.60 -4.08
CA SER A 117 0.17 6.31 -4.46
C SER A 117 0.63 5.50 -3.24
N THR A 118 1.06 6.13 -2.13
CA THR A 118 1.32 5.44 -0.87
C THR A 118 0.03 4.89 -0.25
N ILE A 119 -1.05 5.69 -0.23
CA ILE A 119 -2.37 5.23 0.22
C ILE A 119 -2.81 3.99 -0.56
N SER A 120 -2.70 4.02 -1.88
CA SER A 120 -3.03 2.87 -2.73
C SER A 120 -2.23 1.62 -2.37
N GLN A 121 -0.91 1.74 -2.18
CA GLN A 121 -0.05 0.60 -1.83
C GLN A 121 -0.32 0.07 -0.40
N LEU A 122 -0.67 0.94 0.54
CA LEU A 122 -1.08 0.54 1.90
C LEU A 122 -2.42 -0.19 1.87
N GLY A 123 -3.37 0.25 1.03
CA GLY A 123 -4.63 -0.46 0.79
C GLY A 123 -4.38 -1.87 0.25
N MET A 124 -3.44 -2.04 -0.69
CA MET A 124 -3.01 -3.34 -1.21
C MET A 124 -2.45 -4.24 -0.11
N MET A 125 -1.59 -3.71 0.77
CA MET A 125 -1.04 -4.47 1.90
C MET A 125 -2.14 -4.91 2.87
N THR A 126 -3.08 -4.01 3.20
CA THR A 126 -4.23 -4.32 4.07
C THR A 126 -5.09 -5.43 3.50
N LEU A 127 -5.36 -5.39 2.20
CA LEU A 127 -6.09 -6.43 1.48
C LEU A 127 -5.38 -7.77 1.55
N MET A 128 -4.05 -7.82 1.32
CA MET A 128 -3.25 -9.05 1.45
C MET A 128 -3.35 -9.66 2.86
N ILE A 129 -3.31 -8.81 3.91
CA ILE A 129 -3.46 -9.28 5.30
C ILE A 129 -4.84 -9.89 5.51
N GLY A 130 -5.88 -9.28 4.93
CA GLY A 130 -7.24 -9.82 4.98
C GLY A 130 -7.34 -11.19 4.33
N ILE A 131 -6.71 -11.37 3.14
CA ILE A 131 -6.67 -12.66 2.44
C ILE A 131 -5.90 -13.71 3.26
N ALA A 132 -4.75 -13.34 3.82
CA ALA A 132 -3.98 -14.23 4.68
C ALA A 132 -4.81 -14.70 5.89
N ASN A 133 -5.55 -13.78 6.51
CA ASN A 133 -6.41 -14.11 7.65
C ASN A 133 -7.54 -15.07 7.26
N LEU A 134 -8.21 -14.88 6.11
CA LEU A 134 -9.18 -15.84 5.60
C LEU A 134 -8.57 -17.20 5.27
N GLY A 135 -7.32 -17.23 4.79
CA GLY A 135 -6.57 -18.47 4.61
C GLY A 135 -6.41 -19.24 5.92
N LEU A 136 -6.06 -18.55 7.01
CA LEU A 136 -5.99 -19.15 8.36
C LEU A 136 -7.36 -19.64 8.82
N TYR A 137 -8.40 -18.82 8.66
CA TYR A 137 -9.76 -19.18 9.08
C TYR A 137 -10.29 -20.44 8.39
N ASN A 138 -9.98 -20.63 7.11
CA ASN A 138 -10.43 -21.76 6.29
C ASN A 138 -9.45 -22.93 6.29
N ASP A 139 -8.43 -22.95 7.16
CA ASP A 139 -7.33 -23.94 7.19
C ASP A 139 -6.65 -24.16 5.82
N ASN A 140 -6.66 -23.12 4.99
CA ASN A 140 -6.04 -23.16 3.67
C ASN A 140 -4.63 -22.56 3.71
N ASN A 141 -3.65 -23.44 3.99
CA ASN A 141 -2.25 -23.06 4.09
C ASN A 141 -1.69 -22.44 2.79
N TYR A 142 -2.23 -22.82 1.63
CA TYR A 142 -1.78 -22.25 0.35
C TYR A 142 -2.13 -20.77 0.28
N ILE A 143 -3.39 -20.39 0.50
CA ILE A 143 -3.84 -18.99 0.48
C ILE A 143 -3.09 -18.16 1.53
N TYR A 144 -3.00 -18.69 2.77
CA TYR A 144 -2.28 -18.02 3.83
C TYR A 144 -0.83 -17.72 3.45
N THR A 145 -0.11 -18.73 2.97
CA THR A 145 1.33 -18.63 2.68
C THR A 145 1.58 -17.62 1.56
N PHE A 146 0.84 -17.70 0.46
CA PHE A 146 1.00 -16.76 -0.66
C PHE A 146 0.68 -15.32 -0.27
N ALA A 147 -0.42 -15.08 0.44
CA ALA A 147 -0.81 -13.75 0.87
C ALA A 147 0.16 -13.18 1.91
N PHE A 148 0.64 -14.00 2.85
CA PHE A 148 1.61 -13.58 3.86
C PHE A 148 2.96 -13.22 3.24
N TYR A 149 3.49 -14.05 2.34
CA TYR A 149 4.72 -13.71 1.61
C TYR A 149 4.56 -12.49 0.74
N ALA A 150 3.40 -12.34 0.06
CA ALA A 150 3.10 -11.16 -0.74
C ALA A 150 3.20 -9.87 0.08
N VAL A 151 2.57 -9.81 1.26
CA VAL A 151 2.61 -8.60 2.09
C VAL A 151 4.00 -8.32 2.65
N CYS A 152 4.70 -9.34 3.17
CA CYS A 152 6.05 -9.17 3.73
C CYS A 152 7.04 -8.68 2.66
N PHE A 153 7.03 -9.30 1.48
CA PHE A 153 7.88 -8.91 0.37
C PHE A 153 7.53 -7.52 -0.16
N HIS A 154 6.21 -7.21 -0.23
CA HIS A 154 5.77 -5.90 -0.69
C HIS A 154 6.12 -4.76 0.29
N ILE A 155 6.13 -5.00 1.59
CA ILE A 155 6.58 -4.03 2.61
C ILE A 155 8.03 -3.59 2.33
N ILE A 156 8.92 -4.52 2.02
CA ILE A 156 10.34 -4.24 1.72
C ILE A 156 10.46 -3.48 0.39
N ASN A 157 9.82 -3.99 -0.66
CA ASN A 157 9.84 -3.36 -1.98
C ASN A 157 9.29 -1.94 -1.96
N HIS A 158 8.16 -1.75 -1.27
CA HIS A 158 7.54 -0.44 -1.11
C HIS A 158 8.49 0.54 -0.41
N ALA A 159 9.21 0.10 0.63
CA ALA A 159 10.18 0.96 1.29
C ALA A 159 11.25 1.45 0.30
N ALA A 160 11.80 0.52 -0.50
CA ALA A 160 12.89 0.82 -1.43
C ALA A 160 12.45 1.80 -2.53
N PHE A 161 11.40 1.47 -3.31
CA PHE A 161 11.01 2.33 -4.43
C PHE A 161 10.40 3.66 -3.98
N LYS A 162 9.69 3.70 -2.85
CA LYS A 162 9.13 4.96 -2.33
C LYS A 162 10.20 5.88 -1.78
N ALA A 163 11.17 5.36 -1.01
CA ALA A 163 12.28 6.18 -0.55
C ALA A 163 13.02 6.81 -1.73
N GLY A 164 13.32 6.02 -2.77
CA GLY A 164 13.97 6.52 -3.98
C GLY A 164 13.15 7.62 -4.67
N LEU A 165 11.86 7.40 -4.92
CA LEU A 165 11.00 8.41 -5.57
C LEU A 165 10.83 9.69 -4.75
N PHE A 166 10.70 9.60 -3.42
CA PHE A 166 10.66 10.79 -2.57
C PHE A 166 11.99 11.57 -2.61
N MET A 167 13.13 10.89 -2.55
CA MET A 167 14.43 11.56 -2.63
C MET A 167 14.62 12.26 -3.97
N ILE A 168 14.25 11.62 -5.09
CA ILE A 168 14.27 12.24 -6.42
C ILE A 168 13.36 13.46 -6.47
N THR A 169 12.14 13.35 -5.96
CA THR A 169 11.21 14.50 -5.87
C THR A 169 11.80 15.63 -5.03
N GLY A 170 12.51 15.30 -3.94
CA GLY A 170 13.20 16.30 -3.12
C GLY A 170 14.32 17.02 -3.86
N ILE A 171 15.11 16.30 -4.66
CA ILE A 171 16.16 16.88 -5.48
C ILE A 171 15.53 17.82 -6.54
N ILE A 172 14.44 17.40 -7.19
CA ILE A 172 13.72 18.23 -8.17
C ILE A 172 13.18 19.50 -7.50
N ASP A 173 12.48 19.36 -6.36
CA ASP A 173 11.91 20.48 -5.60
C ASP A 173 12.97 21.50 -5.17
N HIS A 174 14.14 21.01 -4.72
CA HIS A 174 15.25 21.87 -4.32
C HIS A 174 15.94 22.57 -5.50
N THR A 175 16.02 21.91 -6.66
CA THR A 175 16.74 22.46 -7.84
C THR A 175 15.88 23.42 -8.65
N PHE A 176 14.58 23.09 -8.83
CA PHE A 176 13.69 23.88 -9.69
C PHE A 176 12.66 24.71 -8.92
N HIS A 177 12.66 24.63 -7.59
CA HIS A 177 11.72 25.35 -6.69
C HIS A 177 10.25 25.17 -7.07
N THR A 178 9.90 24.05 -7.69
CA THR A 178 8.55 23.69 -8.06
C THR A 178 8.35 22.17 -8.05
N ARG A 179 7.15 21.74 -7.72
CA ARG A 179 6.71 20.33 -7.72
C ARG A 179 5.60 20.07 -8.75
N ASP A 180 5.21 21.12 -9.47
CA ASP A 180 4.16 21.03 -10.48
C ASP A 180 4.69 20.32 -11.74
N ILE A 181 4.15 19.14 -12.04
CA ILE A 181 4.55 18.31 -13.18
C ILE A 181 4.38 19.04 -14.52
N ASP A 182 3.38 19.94 -14.64
CA ASP A 182 3.14 20.64 -15.89
C ASP A 182 4.22 21.71 -16.17
N LYS A 183 4.89 22.20 -15.13
CA LYS A 183 6.03 23.13 -15.22
C LYS A 183 7.39 22.42 -15.35
N LEU A 184 7.46 21.15 -14.95
CA LEU A 184 8.67 20.34 -14.93
C LEU A 184 8.75 19.49 -16.20
N ARG A 185 9.03 20.06 -17.36
CA ARG A 185 9.19 19.29 -18.60
C ARG A 185 10.63 19.32 -19.06
N GLY A 186 11.12 18.20 -19.61
CA GLY A 186 12.44 18.15 -20.25
C GLY A 186 13.65 18.17 -19.30
N ILE A 187 13.45 17.98 -17.97
CA ILE A 187 14.54 18.03 -16.98
C ILE A 187 15.54 16.87 -17.10
N ARG A 188 15.28 15.87 -17.95
CA ARG A 188 16.18 14.74 -18.22
C ARG A 188 17.58 15.18 -18.61
N LYS A 189 17.71 16.28 -19.36
CA LYS A 189 19.02 16.78 -19.82
C LYS A 189 19.89 17.27 -18.65
N PHE A 190 19.27 17.81 -17.61
CA PHE A 190 19.95 18.35 -16.43
C PHE A 190 20.16 17.30 -15.35
N MET A 191 19.28 16.30 -15.29
CA MET A 191 19.27 15.29 -14.24
C MET A 191 19.13 13.86 -14.80
N PRO A 192 20.09 13.39 -15.63
CA PRO A 192 20.00 12.09 -16.31
C PRO A 192 19.99 10.91 -15.32
N ILE A 193 20.78 10.99 -14.25
CA ILE A 193 20.84 9.94 -13.21
C ILE A 193 19.51 9.85 -12.46
N SER A 194 18.94 10.99 -12.06
CA SER A 194 17.63 11.03 -11.39
C SER A 194 16.52 10.47 -12.28
N PHE A 195 16.60 10.69 -13.60
CA PHE A 195 15.67 10.09 -14.56
C PHE A 195 15.76 8.57 -14.57
N ILE A 196 16.96 8.01 -14.69
CA ILE A 196 17.17 6.55 -14.70
C ILE A 196 16.64 5.92 -13.40
N LEU A 197 17.00 6.51 -12.26
CA LEU A 197 16.54 6.02 -10.95
C LEU A 197 15.01 6.14 -10.78
N SER A 198 14.40 7.22 -11.31
CA SER A 198 12.95 7.39 -11.31
C SER A 198 12.25 6.32 -12.15
N VAL A 199 12.79 5.98 -13.31
CA VAL A 199 12.26 4.92 -14.17
C VAL A 199 12.36 3.56 -13.48
N ILE A 200 13.51 3.22 -12.89
CA ILE A 200 13.69 1.95 -12.15
C ILE A 200 12.70 1.85 -10.98
N ALA A 201 12.61 2.88 -10.15
CA ALA A 201 11.72 2.89 -9.01
C ALA A 201 10.23 2.89 -9.42
N GLY A 202 9.86 3.65 -10.46
CA GLY A 202 8.51 3.69 -11.01
C GLY A 202 8.10 2.36 -11.67
N PHE A 203 8.99 1.71 -12.40
CA PHE A 203 8.75 0.39 -12.98
C PHE A 203 8.61 -0.69 -11.90
N SER A 204 9.42 -0.62 -10.85
CA SER A 204 9.24 -1.49 -9.68
C SER A 204 7.87 -1.27 -9.02
N MET A 205 7.45 0.00 -8.85
CA MET A 205 6.12 0.34 -8.33
C MET A 205 4.99 -0.12 -9.26
N ALA A 206 5.17 -0.02 -10.58
CA ALA A 206 4.22 -0.52 -11.58
C ALA A 206 4.13 -2.05 -11.60
N GLY A 207 5.19 -2.76 -11.17
CA GLY A 207 5.28 -4.22 -11.21
C GLY A 207 5.72 -4.72 -12.58
N ILE A 208 6.71 -4.09 -13.19
CA ILE A 208 7.25 -4.48 -14.51
C ILE A 208 8.46 -5.42 -14.31
N PRO A 209 8.52 -6.58 -15.02
CA PRO A 209 9.70 -7.44 -14.98
C PRO A 209 10.94 -6.71 -15.52
N PRO A 210 12.14 -7.03 -15.08
CA PRO A 210 12.56 -8.05 -14.09
C PRO A 210 12.65 -7.53 -12.64
N LEU A 211 12.01 -6.40 -12.32
CA LEU A 211 12.16 -5.72 -11.03
C LEU A 211 11.41 -6.46 -9.90
N SER A 212 11.90 -6.28 -8.68
CA SER A 212 11.36 -6.95 -7.47
C SER A 212 9.87 -6.67 -7.21
N GLY A 213 9.37 -5.50 -7.63
CA GLY A 213 7.96 -5.15 -7.55
C GLY A 213 7.04 -6.05 -8.36
N PHE A 214 7.52 -6.65 -9.46
CA PHE A 214 6.77 -7.63 -10.25
C PHE A 214 6.41 -8.85 -9.40
N TYR A 215 7.39 -9.47 -8.76
CA TYR A 215 7.16 -10.68 -7.96
C TYR A 215 6.18 -10.44 -6.81
N SER A 216 6.28 -9.31 -6.12
CA SER A 216 5.34 -9.00 -5.02
C SER A 216 3.91 -8.81 -5.51
N LYS A 217 3.70 -8.23 -6.70
CA LYS A 217 2.38 -8.08 -7.31
C LYS A 217 1.84 -9.37 -7.88
N GLU A 218 2.69 -10.23 -8.41
CA GLU A 218 2.31 -11.55 -8.88
C GLU A 218 1.78 -12.41 -7.73
N TYR A 219 2.50 -12.47 -6.60
CA TYR A 219 1.98 -13.14 -5.41
C TYR A 219 0.66 -12.54 -4.92
N PHE A 220 0.52 -11.23 -4.98
CA PHE A 220 -0.71 -10.54 -4.63
C PHE A 220 -1.87 -10.95 -5.54
N LEU A 221 -1.71 -10.88 -6.85
CA LEU A 221 -2.75 -11.24 -7.80
C LEU A 221 -3.12 -12.72 -7.70
N THR A 222 -2.16 -13.60 -7.49
CA THR A 222 -2.40 -15.03 -7.24
C THR A 222 -3.23 -15.24 -5.98
N ALA A 223 -2.92 -14.53 -4.89
CA ALA A 223 -3.69 -14.61 -3.66
C ALA A 223 -5.13 -14.07 -3.83
N VAL A 224 -5.32 -12.97 -4.57
CA VAL A 224 -6.66 -12.44 -4.88
C VAL A 224 -7.44 -13.41 -5.76
N TYR A 225 -6.80 -13.97 -6.79
CA TYR A 225 -7.43 -14.91 -7.70
C TYR A 225 -7.91 -16.18 -6.98
N SER A 226 -7.13 -16.68 -6.02
CA SER A 226 -7.50 -17.90 -5.26
C SER A 226 -8.79 -17.76 -4.45
N LEU A 227 -9.24 -16.53 -4.15
CA LEU A 227 -10.52 -16.30 -3.46
C LEU A 227 -11.73 -16.27 -4.41
N THR A 228 -11.53 -16.07 -5.71
CA THR A 228 -12.64 -15.86 -6.67
C THR A 228 -13.59 -17.04 -6.77
N SER A 229 -13.12 -18.25 -6.47
CA SER A 229 -13.95 -19.46 -6.45
C SER A 229 -14.95 -19.53 -5.30
N SER A 230 -14.77 -18.70 -4.26
CA SER A 230 -15.56 -18.84 -3.02
C SER A 230 -16.84 -18.00 -3.01
N SER A 231 -16.90 -16.87 -3.73
CA SER A 231 -18.08 -15.98 -3.73
C SER A 231 -18.03 -14.95 -4.84
N ILE A 232 -19.22 -14.52 -5.31
CA ILE A 232 -19.37 -13.41 -6.27
C ILE A 232 -18.74 -12.11 -5.78
N LEU A 233 -18.77 -11.86 -4.47
CA LEU A 233 -18.14 -10.70 -3.84
C LEU A 233 -16.64 -10.65 -4.14
N TYR A 234 -15.93 -11.78 -4.05
CA TYR A 234 -14.49 -11.81 -4.31
C TYR A 234 -14.16 -11.67 -5.80
N ILE A 235 -15.09 -12.05 -6.70
CA ILE A 235 -14.95 -11.75 -8.14
C ILE A 235 -15.01 -10.23 -8.36
N VAL A 236 -15.95 -9.54 -7.74
CA VAL A 236 -16.05 -8.08 -7.81
C VAL A 236 -14.79 -7.42 -7.25
N ILE A 237 -14.29 -7.90 -6.10
CA ILE A 237 -13.04 -7.42 -5.51
C ILE A 237 -11.87 -7.62 -6.46
N ALA A 238 -11.75 -8.77 -7.12
CA ALA A 238 -10.70 -9.04 -8.08
C ALA A 238 -10.73 -8.06 -9.27
N ILE A 239 -11.91 -7.77 -9.82
CA ILE A 239 -12.08 -6.76 -10.87
C ILE A 239 -11.63 -5.38 -10.40
N LEU A 240 -12.04 -4.97 -9.21
CA LEU A 240 -11.65 -3.69 -8.61
C LEU A 240 -10.14 -3.60 -8.37
N VAL A 241 -9.51 -4.70 -7.96
CA VAL A 241 -8.04 -4.80 -7.79
C VAL A 241 -7.32 -4.63 -9.12
N VAL A 242 -7.82 -5.24 -10.21
CA VAL A 242 -7.24 -5.05 -11.54
C VAL A 242 -7.33 -3.60 -12.00
N ILE A 243 -8.49 -2.94 -11.79
CA ILE A 243 -8.66 -1.51 -12.10
C ILE A 243 -7.65 -0.65 -11.31
N ALA A 244 -7.48 -0.92 -10.02
CA ALA A 244 -6.51 -0.20 -9.19
C ALA A 244 -5.06 -0.50 -9.60
N ALA A 245 -4.75 -1.71 -10.07
CA ALA A 245 -3.43 -2.09 -10.59
C ALA A 245 -3.11 -1.33 -11.89
N ILE A 246 -4.09 -1.16 -12.79
CA ILE A 246 -3.97 -0.30 -13.97
C ILE A 246 -3.69 1.14 -13.55
N GLY A 247 -4.46 1.66 -12.59
CA GLY A 247 -4.22 2.98 -12.01
C GLY A 247 -2.80 3.13 -11.44
N THR A 248 -2.29 2.09 -10.78
CA THR A 248 -0.90 2.06 -10.29
C THR A 248 0.12 2.19 -11.42
N ALA A 249 -0.08 1.50 -12.52
CA ALA A 249 0.80 1.62 -13.69
C ALA A 249 0.75 3.05 -14.24
N ILE A 250 -0.43 3.63 -14.43
CA ILE A 250 -0.61 4.97 -14.98
C ILE A 250 0.13 6.02 -14.14
N TYR A 251 -0.11 6.10 -12.83
CA TYR A 251 0.57 7.12 -12.02
C TYR A 251 2.07 6.87 -11.88
N SER A 252 2.52 5.61 -11.96
CA SER A 252 3.95 5.28 -11.97
C SER A 252 4.64 5.82 -13.22
N PHE A 253 4.00 5.67 -14.39
CA PHE A 253 4.49 6.25 -15.63
C PHE A 253 4.45 7.79 -15.60
N ILE A 254 3.38 8.39 -15.07
CA ILE A 254 3.30 9.85 -14.91
C ILE A 254 4.48 10.37 -14.09
N LEU A 255 4.76 9.77 -12.92
CA LEU A 255 5.87 10.16 -12.05
C LEU A 255 7.25 10.00 -12.73
N SER A 256 7.44 8.90 -13.47
CA SER A 256 8.76 8.54 -14.01
C SER A 256 9.08 9.25 -15.32
N PHE A 257 8.08 9.65 -16.10
CA PHE A 257 8.32 10.20 -17.45
C PHE A 257 7.89 11.64 -17.61
N LYS A 258 6.74 12.04 -17.07
CA LYS A 258 6.17 13.36 -17.38
C LYS A 258 7.07 14.55 -17.00
N PRO A 259 7.77 14.57 -15.84
CA PRO A 259 8.71 15.65 -15.51
C PRO A 259 9.95 15.66 -16.39
N PHE A 260 10.39 14.48 -16.82
CA PHE A 260 11.68 14.32 -17.49
C PHE A 260 11.63 14.45 -19.01
N MET A 261 10.45 14.22 -19.62
CA MET A 261 10.24 14.24 -21.06
C MET A 261 9.63 15.57 -21.52
N GLY A 262 9.86 15.91 -22.80
CA GLY A 262 9.35 17.14 -23.42
C GLY A 262 10.43 18.22 -23.58
N THR A 263 9.99 19.42 -23.98
CA THR A 263 10.82 20.62 -24.08
C THR A 263 10.74 21.40 -22.78
N LEU A 264 11.86 21.88 -22.30
CA LEU A 264 11.93 22.76 -21.15
C LEU A 264 11.53 24.17 -21.62
N ASP A 265 10.35 24.62 -21.26
CA ASP A 265 9.91 25.99 -21.41
C ASP A 265 10.28 26.72 -20.10
N ILE A 266 11.51 27.24 -20.04
CA ILE A 266 12.02 28.11 -18.97
C ILE A 266 11.96 29.55 -19.47
#